data_dbd9b304dcb00c95456951cccc661967
#
_entry.id   dbd9b304dcb00c95456951cccc661967
#
_cell.length_a   1.000
_cell.length_b   1.000
_cell.length_c   1.000
_cell.angle_alpha   90.00
_cell.angle_beta   90.00
_cell.angle_gamma   90.00
#
_symmetry.space_group_name_H-M   'P 1'
#
loop_
_entity.id
_entity.type
_entity.pdbx_description
1 polymer ?
#
loop_
_entity_poly.entity_id
_entity_poly.type
_entity_poly.pdbx_seq_one_letter_code
_entity_poly.pdbx_strand_id
1 'polypeptide(L)'
;MKKKAIILVFTLLGLASYGQQGMKFGVQGGIPLENFNDQIGIVLGVDFGHMWALSEVVDAGIMVGYIHGFPEKFGTEDALIDLPSIQFLPISASVRVWTSNSFSFGGEIGQAIGINEGNDGGLYYRPQIAYLMGPNTEVNLSYTTVQLENTSWNTVTLGFLHTLVLKRPY
;
A
#
# COMPACT_ATOMS: atom_id res chain seq x y z
N MET A 1 32.19 -18.32 -2.46
CA MET A 1 31.19 -17.74 -1.53
C MET A 1 29.88 -17.36 -2.24
N LYS A 2 29.86 -16.68 -3.40
CA LYS A 2 28.64 -16.27 -4.13
C LYS A 2 27.68 -17.42 -4.50
N LYS A 3 28.20 -18.59 -4.95
CA LYS A 3 27.36 -19.76 -5.30
C LYS A 3 26.63 -20.36 -4.09
N LYS A 4 27.24 -20.38 -2.89
CA LYS A 4 26.61 -20.87 -1.66
C LYS A 4 25.51 -19.94 -1.16
N ALA A 5 25.67 -18.62 -1.33
CA ALA A 5 24.62 -17.64 -1.01
C ALA A 5 23.40 -17.77 -1.93
N ILE A 6 23.62 -18.02 -3.23
CA ILE A 6 22.53 -18.25 -4.19
C ILE A 6 21.74 -19.52 -3.85
N ILE A 7 22.43 -20.61 -3.51
CA ILE A 7 21.78 -21.87 -3.11
C ILE A 7 20.98 -21.66 -1.83
N LEU A 8 21.51 -20.91 -0.84
CA LEU A 8 20.80 -20.60 0.39
C LEU A 8 19.51 -19.81 0.12
N VAL A 9 19.58 -18.82 -0.77
CA VAL A 9 18.40 -18.03 -1.18
C VAL A 9 17.37 -18.90 -1.87
N PHE A 10 17.77 -19.80 -2.78
CA PHE A 10 16.86 -20.73 -3.45
C PHE A 10 16.26 -21.79 -2.50
N THR A 11 17.04 -22.24 -1.50
CA THR A 11 16.54 -23.17 -0.48
C THR A 11 15.52 -22.51 0.44
N LEU A 12 15.74 -21.24 0.82
CA LEU A 12 14.80 -20.43 1.60
C LEU A 12 13.50 -20.15 0.81
N LEU A 13 13.59 -19.93 -0.50
CA LEU A 13 12.43 -19.76 -1.37
C LEU A 13 11.60 -21.06 -1.55
N GLY A 14 12.25 -22.21 -1.38
CA GLY A 14 11.57 -23.54 -1.52
C GLY A 14 10.79 -23.99 -0.29
N LEU A 15 11.00 -23.37 0.88
CA LEU A 15 10.32 -23.75 2.14
C LEU A 15 9.03 -22.96 2.40
N ALA A 16 8.65 -22.06 1.50
CA ALA A 16 7.52 -21.15 1.68
C ALA A 16 6.19 -21.79 1.25
N SER A 17 5.52 -22.51 2.15
CA SER A 17 4.25 -23.18 1.80
C SER A 17 3.03 -22.89 2.69
N TYR A 18 3.07 -22.01 3.67
CA TYR A 18 1.96 -21.87 4.62
C TYR A 18 1.59 -20.42 5.03
N GLY A 19 2.04 -19.41 4.32
CA GLY A 19 1.58 -18.04 4.53
C GLY A 19 0.37 -17.69 3.66
N GLN A 20 -0.15 -16.49 3.77
CA GLN A 20 -1.22 -15.97 2.89
C GLN A 20 -0.68 -15.61 1.50
N GLN A 21 -0.11 -16.60 0.84
CA GLN A 21 0.39 -16.46 -0.52
C GLN A 21 -0.77 -16.25 -1.49
N GLY A 22 -0.68 -15.22 -2.32
CA GLY A 22 -1.68 -15.00 -3.36
C GLY A 22 -1.65 -13.60 -3.94
N MET A 23 -2.48 -13.42 -4.94
CA MET A 23 -2.77 -12.10 -5.48
C MET A 23 -3.63 -11.34 -4.47
N LYS A 24 -3.25 -10.12 -4.21
CA LYS A 24 -3.95 -9.19 -3.33
C LYS A 24 -4.66 -8.13 -4.15
N PHE A 25 -5.91 -7.85 -3.80
CA PHE A 25 -6.67 -6.72 -4.31
C PHE A 25 -7.29 -5.98 -3.14
N GLY A 26 -7.16 -4.66 -3.11
CA GLY A 26 -7.66 -3.84 -2.02
C GLY A 26 -8.21 -2.51 -2.44
N VAL A 27 -8.97 -1.94 -1.51
CA VAL A 27 -9.46 -0.57 -1.57
C VAL A 27 -9.12 0.12 -0.27
N GLN A 28 -8.85 1.41 -0.34
CA GLN A 28 -8.54 2.21 0.84
C GLN A 28 -9.19 3.59 0.76
N GLY A 29 -9.55 4.12 1.92
CA GLY A 29 -10.05 5.47 2.06
C GLY A 29 -9.47 6.13 3.29
N GLY A 30 -9.28 7.44 3.23
CA GLY A 30 -8.65 8.17 4.33
C GLY A 30 -8.65 9.66 4.15
N ILE A 31 -7.88 10.30 5.00
CA ILE A 31 -7.73 11.75 5.04
C ILE A 31 -6.26 12.13 4.91
N PRO A 32 -5.96 13.25 4.24
CA PRO A 32 -4.64 13.83 4.24
C PRO A 32 -4.33 14.42 5.62
N LEU A 33 -3.05 14.58 5.89
CA LEU A 33 -2.53 15.22 7.08
C LEU A 33 -1.59 16.36 6.69
N GLU A 34 -1.34 17.26 7.65
CA GLU A 34 -0.36 18.34 7.52
C GLU A 34 -0.63 19.28 6.33
N ASN A 35 0.36 19.44 5.43
CA ASN A 35 0.38 20.46 4.38
C ASN A 35 -0.76 20.36 3.36
N PHE A 36 -1.41 19.21 3.25
CA PHE A 36 -2.48 18.96 2.28
C PHE A 36 -3.88 18.90 2.89
N ASN A 37 -3.98 19.02 4.22
CA ASN A 37 -5.26 18.93 4.93
C ASN A 37 -6.24 20.06 4.52
N ASP A 38 -5.72 21.24 4.18
CA ASP A 38 -6.52 22.38 3.76
C ASP A 38 -6.87 22.38 2.26
N GLN A 39 -6.31 21.46 1.48
CA GLN A 39 -6.51 21.40 0.03
C GLN A 39 -7.25 20.17 -0.41
N ILE A 40 -7.10 19.07 0.30
CA ILE A 40 -7.66 17.75 -0.03
C ILE A 40 -8.54 17.28 1.12
N GLY A 41 -9.81 17.03 0.84
CA GLY A 41 -10.77 16.59 1.86
C GLY A 41 -10.77 15.10 2.11
N ILE A 42 -10.62 14.29 1.06
CA ILE A 42 -10.66 12.82 1.15
C ILE A 42 -9.67 12.18 0.18
N VAL A 43 -9.15 11.05 0.57
CA VAL A 43 -8.24 10.23 -0.24
C VAL A 43 -8.89 8.87 -0.46
N LEU A 44 -8.95 8.43 -1.71
CA LEU A 44 -9.35 7.07 -2.07
C LEU A 44 -8.22 6.39 -2.84
N GLY A 45 -8.12 5.08 -2.68
CA GLY A 45 -7.10 4.32 -3.41
C GLY A 45 -7.51 2.87 -3.64
N VAL A 46 -6.82 2.26 -4.58
CA VAL A 46 -6.90 0.84 -4.88
C VAL A 46 -5.49 0.26 -4.87
N ASP A 47 -5.37 -0.96 -4.37
CA ASP A 47 -4.10 -1.69 -4.29
C ASP A 47 -4.24 -3.03 -5.00
N PHE A 48 -3.21 -3.42 -5.71
CA PHE A 48 -3.08 -4.72 -6.36
C PHE A 48 -1.64 -5.23 -6.19
N GLY A 49 -1.47 -6.51 -5.98
CA GLY A 49 -0.13 -7.07 -5.87
C GLY A 49 -0.09 -8.57 -5.66
N HIS A 50 1.09 -9.05 -5.38
CA HIS A 50 1.32 -10.45 -5.06
C HIS A 50 2.22 -10.57 -3.85
N MET A 51 1.77 -11.36 -2.87
CA MET A 51 2.54 -11.67 -1.67
C MET A 51 2.94 -13.14 -1.69
N TRP A 52 4.19 -13.40 -1.31
CA TRP A 52 4.77 -14.73 -1.12
C TRP A 52 4.99 -14.95 0.37
N ALA A 53 4.56 -16.09 0.87
CA ALA A 53 4.90 -16.52 2.21
C ALA A 53 6.39 -16.96 2.24
N LEU A 54 7.22 -16.18 2.90
CA LEU A 54 8.64 -16.52 3.10
C LEU A 54 8.84 -17.45 4.28
N SER A 55 7.92 -17.40 5.25
CA SER A 55 7.87 -18.28 6.42
C SER A 55 6.43 -18.35 6.95
N GLU A 56 6.21 -19.07 8.04
CA GLU A 56 4.90 -19.13 8.71
C GLU A 56 4.39 -17.78 9.22
N VAL A 57 5.32 -16.85 9.46
CA VAL A 57 5.02 -15.55 10.08
C VAL A 57 5.45 -14.35 9.24
N VAL A 58 6.10 -14.56 8.09
CA VAL A 58 6.61 -13.46 7.26
C VAL A 58 6.14 -13.63 5.83
N ASP A 59 5.45 -12.62 5.33
CA ASP A 59 5.12 -12.46 3.92
C ASP A 59 5.92 -11.30 3.32
N ALA A 60 6.35 -11.45 2.07
CA ALA A 60 6.92 -10.35 1.29
C ALA A 60 6.37 -10.38 -0.13
N GLY A 61 6.30 -9.22 -0.76
CA GLY A 61 5.72 -9.12 -2.08
C GLY A 61 5.95 -7.81 -2.79
N ILE A 62 5.23 -7.65 -3.87
CA ILE A 62 5.22 -6.43 -4.69
C ILE A 62 3.78 -5.93 -4.75
N MET A 63 3.61 -4.64 -4.50
CA MET A 63 2.33 -3.96 -4.59
C MET A 63 2.39 -2.81 -5.60
N VAL A 64 1.30 -2.62 -6.30
CA VAL A 64 1.06 -1.47 -7.17
C VAL A 64 -0.28 -0.89 -6.75
N GLY A 65 -0.37 0.42 -6.66
CA GLY A 65 -1.59 1.08 -6.27
C GLY A 65 -1.95 2.26 -7.17
N TYR A 66 -3.13 2.81 -6.92
CA TYR A 66 -3.54 4.11 -7.41
C TYR A 66 -4.16 4.87 -6.24
N ILE A 67 -3.69 6.07 -6.01
CA ILE A 67 -4.16 6.96 -4.94
C ILE A 67 -4.68 8.24 -5.58
N HIS A 68 -5.88 8.65 -5.20
CA HIS A 68 -6.52 9.88 -5.63
C HIS A 68 -6.93 10.72 -4.41
N GLY A 69 -6.37 11.91 -4.30
CA GLY A 69 -6.78 12.95 -3.36
C GLY A 69 -7.80 13.87 -4.00
N PHE A 70 -9.01 13.88 -3.48
CA PHE A 70 -10.09 14.74 -3.94
C PHE A 70 -9.98 16.11 -3.29
N PRO A 71 -9.96 17.19 -4.08
CA PRO A 71 -9.83 18.55 -3.52
C PRO A 71 -11.02 18.89 -2.65
N GLU A 72 -10.75 19.63 -1.58
CA GLU A 72 -11.80 20.26 -0.80
C GLU A 72 -12.31 21.48 -1.56
N LYS A 73 -13.62 21.66 -1.59
CA LYS A 73 -14.23 22.79 -2.25
C LYS A 73 -14.31 23.96 -1.28
N PHE A 74 -13.47 24.95 -1.48
CA PHE A 74 -13.57 26.22 -0.77
C PHE A 74 -14.27 27.27 -1.65
N GLY A 75 -15.26 27.95 -1.11
CA GLY A 75 -15.88 29.09 -1.78
C GLY A 75 -17.27 29.39 -1.28
N THR A 76 -17.68 30.64 -1.45
CA THR A 76 -19.08 31.08 -1.42
C THR A 76 -19.74 30.69 -2.76
N GLU A 77 -21.08 30.64 -2.79
CA GLU A 77 -21.88 30.23 -3.97
C GLU A 77 -21.49 30.93 -5.29
N ASP A 78 -20.82 32.07 -5.21
CA ASP A 78 -20.43 32.89 -6.37
C ASP A 78 -18.95 32.72 -6.85
N ALA A 79 -18.09 32.00 -6.11
CA ALA A 79 -16.69 31.81 -6.46
C ALA A 79 -16.16 30.46 -5.92
N LEU A 80 -16.45 29.37 -6.65
CA LEU A 80 -15.84 28.07 -6.41
C LEU A 80 -14.40 28.09 -6.98
N ILE A 81 -13.40 27.99 -6.11
CA ILE A 81 -12.02 27.78 -6.53
C ILE A 81 -11.82 26.27 -6.69
N ASP A 82 -11.63 25.82 -7.92
CA ASP A 82 -11.27 24.44 -8.20
C ASP A 82 -9.80 24.21 -7.83
N LEU A 83 -9.58 23.60 -6.68
CA LEU A 83 -8.25 23.16 -6.27
C LEU A 83 -7.86 21.91 -7.08
N PRO A 84 -6.58 21.78 -7.47
CA PRO A 84 -6.13 20.61 -8.21
C PRO A 84 -6.21 19.33 -7.37
N SER A 85 -6.69 18.25 -7.96
CA SER A 85 -6.55 16.92 -7.36
C SER A 85 -5.09 16.48 -7.35
N ILE A 86 -4.73 15.59 -6.44
CA ILE A 86 -3.41 14.98 -6.43
C ILE A 86 -3.53 13.47 -6.68
N GLN A 87 -2.69 12.92 -7.55
CA GLN A 87 -2.80 11.55 -7.99
C GLN A 87 -1.43 10.89 -8.02
N PHE A 88 -1.35 9.65 -7.50
CA PHE A 88 -0.14 8.85 -7.47
C PHE A 88 -0.39 7.43 -7.93
N LEU A 89 0.64 6.85 -8.57
CA LEU A 89 0.76 5.44 -8.87
C LEU A 89 1.96 4.87 -8.09
N PRO A 90 1.79 4.40 -6.85
CA PRO A 90 2.84 3.76 -6.10
C PRO A 90 3.17 2.37 -6.65
N ILE A 91 4.47 2.07 -6.71
CA ILE A 91 5.03 0.75 -6.98
C ILE A 91 5.99 0.46 -5.83
N SER A 92 5.73 -0.59 -5.06
CA SER A 92 6.42 -0.84 -3.80
C SER A 92 6.74 -2.31 -3.55
N ALA A 93 7.81 -2.54 -2.79
CA ALA A 93 8.02 -3.79 -2.09
C ALA A 93 7.24 -3.74 -0.76
N SER A 94 6.60 -4.85 -0.41
CA SER A 94 5.81 -4.99 0.80
C SER A 94 6.36 -6.12 1.67
N VAL A 95 6.40 -5.90 2.97
CA VAL A 95 6.73 -6.94 3.97
C VAL A 95 5.69 -6.90 5.08
N ARG A 96 5.25 -8.08 5.52
CA ARG A 96 4.34 -8.28 6.65
C ARG A 96 4.85 -9.32 7.60
N VAL A 97 4.67 -9.05 8.88
CA VAL A 97 4.99 -9.96 9.98
C VAL A 97 3.72 -10.26 10.76
N TRP A 98 3.34 -11.53 10.80
CA TRP A 98 2.18 -12.04 11.52
C TRP A 98 2.56 -12.36 12.96
N THR A 99 2.03 -11.59 13.91
CA THR A 99 2.24 -11.82 15.34
C THR A 99 1.24 -12.77 15.94
N SER A 100 0.15 -13.02 15.22
CA SER A 100 -0.87 -14.02 15.52
C SER A 100 -1.55 -14.46 14.24
N ASN A 101 -2.47 -15.43 14.32
CA ASN A 101 -3.24 -15.91 13.18
C ASN A 101 -4.12 -14.82 12.51
N SER A 102 -4.32 -13.70 13.17
CA SER A 102 -5.22 -12.65 12.67
C SER A 102 -4.58 -11.26 12.64
N PHE A 103 -3.48 -11.03 13.34
CA PHE A 103 -2.89 -9.70 13.45
C PHE A 103 -1.51 -9.65 12.82
N SER A 104 -1.30 -8.68 11.96
CA SER A 104 0.00 -8.41 11.34
C SER A 104 0.37 -6.94 11.43
N PHE A 105 1.67 -6.69 11.37
CA PHE A 105 2.23 -5.38 11.11
C PHE A 105 3.23 -5.48 9.97
N GLY A 106 3.46 -4.39 9.29
CA GLY A 106 4.38 -4.38 8.17
C GLY A 106 4.48 -3.01 7.53
N GLY A 107 4.96 -3.00 6.33
CA GLY A 107 5.07 -1.76 5.56
C GLY A 107 5.45 -2.00 4.12
N GLU A 108 5.34 -0.93 3.39
CA GLU A 108 5.70 -0.86 1.98
C GLU A 108 6.71 0.24 1.79
N ILE A 109 7.64 0.03 0.85
CA ILE A 109 8.61 1.03 0.42
C ILE A 109 8.79 0.93 -1.09
N GLY A 110 8.84 2.08 -1.75
CA GLY A 110 8.97 2.12 -3.21
C GLY A 110 8.96 3.53 -3.76
N GLN A 111 8.42 3.68 -4.95
CA GLN A 111 8.29 4.94 -5.66
C GLN A 111 6.83 5.20 -5.99
N ALA A 112 6.33 6.38 -5.69
CA ALA A 112 5.05 6.86 -6.19
C ALA A 112 5.30 7.75 -7.40
N ILE A 113 4.70 7.40 -8.53
CA ILE A 113 4.75 8.20 -9.75
C ILE A 113 3.58 9.18 -9.69
N GLY A 114 3.85 10.48 -9.81
CA GLY A 114 2.82 11.49 -9.95
C GLY A 114 2.19 11.43 -11.35
N ILE A 115 0.87 11.59 -11.43
CA ILE A 115 0.14 11.45 -12.71
C ILE A 115 -0.31 12.80 -13.23
N ASN A 116 -0.72 13.71 -12.37
CA ASN A 116 -1.20 15.03 -12.78
C ASN A 116 -0.07 16.05 -12.94
N GLU A 117 -0.30 17.10 -13.72
CA GLU A 117 0.68 18.17 -13.98
C GLU A 117 1.25 18.78 -12.70
N GLY A 118 2.57 18.95 -12.67
CA GLY A 118 3.28 19.51 -11.53
C GLY A 118 3.49 18.54 -10.36
N ASN A 119 3.19 17.25 -10.55
CA ASN A 119 3.40 16.21 -9.55
C ASN A 119 4.38 15.16 -10.10
N ASP A 120 5.64 15.29 -9.74
CA ASP A 120 6.70 14.36 -10.16
C ASP A 120 6.69 13.05 -9.34
N GLY A 121 5.90 13.02 -8.25
CA GLY A 121 5.91 11.90 -7.31
C GLY A 121 7.16 11.90 -6.44
N GLY A 122 7.50 10.74 -5.85
CA GLY A 122 8.65 10.64 -4.98
C GLY A 122 8.75 9.32 -4.23
N LEU A 123 9.67 9.28 -3.26
CA LEU A 123 9.84 8.11 -2.41
C LEU A 123 8.55 7.84 -1.63
N TYR A 124 8.07 6.61 -1.75
CA TYR A 124 6.86 6.12 -1.10
C TYR A 124 7.20 5.17 0.03
N TYR A 125 6.59 5.37 1.20
CA TYR A 125 6.59 4.40 2.28
C TYR A 125 5.25 4.41 3.02
N ARG A 126 4.80 3.21 3.45
CA ARG A 126 3.49 3.00 4.08
C ARG A 126 3.59 1.96 5.19
N PRO A 127 3.96 2.32 6.43
CA PRO A 127 3.76 1.45 7.58
C PRO A 127 2.28 1.15 7.78
N GLN A 128 1.96 -0.08 8.20
CA GLN A 128 0.59 -0.53 8.38
C GLN A 128 0.46 -1.61 9.45
N ILE A 129 -0.70 -1.63 10.07
CA ILE A 129 -1.18 -2.72 10.91
C ILE A 129 -2.44 -3.30 10.27
N ALA A 130 -2.63 -4.61 10.37
CA ALA A 130 -3.78 -5.26 9.76
C ALA A 130 -4.35 -6.36 10.65
N TYR A 131 -5.65 -6.55 10.50
CA TYR A 131 -6.42 -7.59 11.16
C TYR A 131 -7.18 -8.41 10.12
N LEU A 132 -7.00 -9.74 10.17
CA LEU A 132 -7.65 -10.69 9.29
C LEU A 132 -9.08 -10.94 9.77
N MET A 133 -10.07 -10.49 8.98
CA MET A 133 -11.51 -10.64 9.25
C MET A 133 -12.12 -11.92 8.68
N GLY A 134 -11.30 -12.91 8.38
CA GLY A 134 -11.72 -14.16 7.78
C GLY A 134 -10.55 -14.81 7.04
N PRO A 135 -10.76 -15.86 6.27
CA PRO A 135 -9.65 -16.61 5.69
C PRO A 135 -8.84 -15.81 4.67
N ASN A 136 -9.43 -14.81 4.02
CA ASN A 136 -8.79 -14.13 2.88
C ASN A 136 -8.95 -12.61 2.88
N THR A 137 -9.63 -12.03 3.85
CA THR A 137 -9.90 -10.58 3.88
C THR A 137 -9.29 -9.98 5.12
N GLU A 138 -8.52 -8.93 4.96
CA GLU A 138 -7.94 -8.16 6.06
C GLU A 138 -8.40 -6.71 6.00
N VAL A 139 -8.57 -6.10 7.16
CA VAL A 139 -8.71 -4.66 7.36
C VAL A 139 -7.36 -4.14 7.80
N ASN A 140 -6.91 -3.05 7.21
CA ASN A 140 -5.65 -2.43 7.59
C ASN A 140 -5.83 -0.94 7.90
N LEU A 141 -5.04 -0.47 8.83
CA LEU A 141 -4.81 0.95 9.10
C LEU A 141 -3.38 1.27 8.68
N SER A 142 -3.22 2.27 7.85
CA SER A 142 -1.92 2.64 7.32
C SER A 142 -1.67 4.14 7.36
N TYR A 143 -0.40 4.48 7.48
CA TYR A 143 0.11 5.84 7.34
C TYR A 143 0.98 5.89 6.08
N THR A 144 0.55 6.65 5.10
CA THR A 144 1.25 6.73 3.80
C THR A 144 1.98 8.05 3.70
N THR A 145 3.24 8.00 3.29
CA THR A 145 4.03 9.18 2.94
C THR A 145 4.57 9.05 1.53
N VAL A 146 4.41 10.11 0.74
CA VAL A 146 5.13 10.33 -0.51
C VAL A 146 6.00 11.56 -0.33
N GLN A 147 7.31 11.37 -0.45
CA GLN A 147 8.29 12.44 -0.32
C GLN A 147 8.41 13.18 -1.64
N LEU A 148 7.85 14.37 -1.72
CA LEU A 148 7.93 15.26 -2.87
C LEU A 148 9.20 16.14 -2.76
N GLU A 149 9.53 16.87 -3.82
CA GLU A 149 10.77 17.68 -3.88
C GLU A 149 10.87 18.71 -2.75
N ASN A 150 9.77 19.43 -2.42
CA ASN A 150 9.76 20.51 -1.42
C ASN A 150 8.80 20.26 -0.25
N THR A 151 8.07 19.14 -0.24
CA THR A 151 7.06 18.86 0.76
C THR A 151 6.85 17.34 0.86
N SER A 152 5.95 16.89 1.72
CA SER A 152 5.53 15.49 1.80
C SER A 152 4.01 15.38 1.76
N TRP A 153 3.52 14.42 1.01
CA TRP A 153 2.14 13.98 1.04
C TRP A 153 1.96 12.93 2.11
N ASN A 154 1.20 13.25 3.15
CA ASN A 154 0.95 12.36 4.29
C ASN A 154 -0.53 12.06 4.40
N THR A 155 -0.90 10.77 4.56
CA THR A 155 -2.29 10.34 4.73
C THR A 155 -2.42 9.24 5.75
N VAL A 156 -3.55 9.22 6.46
CA VAL A 156 -3.99 8.06 7.24
C VAL A 156 -5.16 7.42 6.51
N THR A 157 -5.05 6.12 6.24
CA THR A 157 -6.07 5.39 5.49
C THR A 157 -6.50 4.12 6.22
N LEU A 158 -7.79 3.82 6.10
CA LEU A 158 -8.38 2.53 6.43
C LEU A 158 -8.61 1.77 5.12
N GLY A 159 -8.14 0.54 5.04
CA GLY A 159 -8.23 -0.27 3.84
C GLY A 159 -8.80 -1.66 4.09
N PHE A 160 -9.32 -2.25 3.02
CA PHE A 160 -9.71 -3.65 2.93
C PHE A 160 -8.86 -4.30 1.85
N LEU A 161 -8.20 -5.40 2.18
CA LEU A 161 -7.37 -6.14 1.24
C LEU A 161 -7.82 -7.61 1.21
N HIS A 162 -8.18 -8.08 0.02
CA HIS A 162 -8.64 -9.44 -0.21
C HIS A 162 -7.57 -10.25 -0.94
N THR A 163 -7.29 -11.46 -0.44
CA THR A 163 -6.35 -12.41 -1.05
C THR A 163 -7.12 -13.36 -1.97
N LEU A 164 -6.82 -13.32 -3.25
CA LEU A 164 -7.32 -14.27 -4.23
C LEU A 164 -6.45 -15.53 -4.20
N VAL A 165 -6.97 -16.59 -3.61
CA VAL A 165 -6.32 -17.90 -3.61
C VAL A 165 -6.56 -18.57 -4.96
N LEU A 166 -5.56 -18.56 -5.82
CA LEU A 166 -5.60 -19.31 -7.08
C LEU A 166 -5.46 -20.79 -6.76
N LYS A 167 -6.56 -21.53 -6.76
CA LYS A 167 -6.50 -23.00 -6.72
C LYS A 167 -5.72 -23.47 -7.95
N ARG A 168 -4.58 -24.13 -7.77
CA ARG A 168 -3.93 -24.84 -8.86
C ARG A 168 -4.90 -25.95 -9.30
N PRO A 169 -5.24 -26.06 -10.60
CA PRO A 169 -5.90 -27.26 -11.10
C PRO A 169 -4.93 -28.44 -10.91
N TYR A 170 -5.43 -29.52 -10.37
CA TYR A 170 -4.73 -30.78 -10.25
C TYR A 170 -4.40 -31.36 -11.64
#